data_ec8e2bb13b6b02510e4409669859c139
#
_entry.id   ec8e2bb13b6b02510e4409669859c139
#
_cell.length_a   1.000
_cell.length_b   1.000
_cell.length_c   1.000
_cell.angle_alpha   90.00
_cell.angle_beta   90.00
_cell.angle_gamma   90.00
#
_symmetry.space_group_name_H-M   'P 1'
#
loop_
_entity.id
_entity.type
_entity.pdbx_description
1 polymer ?
#
loop_
_entity_poly.entity_id
_entity_poly.type
_entity_poly.pdbx_seq_one_letter_code
_entity_poly.pdbx_strand_id
1 'polypeptide(L)'
;MLKVERYRNEWKYLIDLAQKEVICKRLGSFLTVDKNASNGGYMIRSLYFDDYYNSAYEEKDAGILQRKKYRIRIYNCSDKSIKLERKKKFGSYIYKEAAKLTRDEVYKIINGDFECLLHNPQPLCQEFYVECMSNVMRPRTIVDYDREPWISDEGTVRITFDMNIRAAIGSFDIFDPTLPTLSVIEPGKCVLEVKFTEFLPTILREVIPDRASEFTAVSKYVLCYEKTAYMNGFKYWFDN
;
A
#
# COMPACT_ATOMS: atom_id res chain seq x y z
N MET A 1 -21.39 8.84 17.99
CA MET A 1 -21.11 9.65 16.79
C MET A 1 -20.84 8.73 15.63
N LEU A 2 -21.71 8.67 14.64
CA LEU A 2 -21.48 7.93 13.40
C LEU A 2 -20.31 8.57 12.68
N LYS A 3 -19.24 7.80 12.46
CA LYS A 3 -18.08 8.23 11.70
C LYS A 3 -18.53 8.41 10.24
N VAL A 4 -18.69 9.65 9.80
CA VAL A 4 -19.04 9.95 8.41
C VAL A 4 -17.91 9.38 7.53
N GLU A 5 -18.22 8.36 6.74
CA GLU A 5 -17.30 7.78 5.78
C GLU A 5 -17.01 8.81 4.69
N ARG A 6 -15.81 9.40 4.71
CA ARG A 6 -15.40 10.31 3.65
C ARG A 6 -14.83 9.49 2.49
N TYR A 7 -15.57 9.41 1.42
CA TYR A 7 -15.13 8.84 0.15
C TYR A 7 -14.07 9.74 -0.48
N ARG A 8 -13.01 9.12 -1.04
CA ARG A 8 -11.91 9.85 -1.67
C ARG A 8 -11.70 9.35 -3.08
N ASN A 9 -11.49 10.28 -4.00
CA ASN A 9 -11.00 9.97 -5.33
C ASN A 9 -9.51 9.61 -5.26
N GLU A 10 -9.07 8.69 -6.11
CA GLU A 10 -7.67 8.25 -6.21
C GLU A 10 -7.30 8.07 -7.68
N TRP A 11 -6.44 8.95 -8.19
CA TRP A 11 -5.89 8.87 -9.54
C TRP A 11 -4.44 8.41 -9.47
N LYS A 12 -4.01 7.63 -10.45
CA LYS A 12 -2.65 7.11 -10.54
C LYS A 12 -2.11 7.27 -11.95
N TYR A 13 -0.84 7.66 -12.02
CA TYR A 13 -0.11 7.86 -13.25
C TYR A 13 1.26 7.19 -13.11
N LEU A 14 1.72 6.57 -14.18
CA LEU A 14 3.10 6.14 -14.32
C LEU A 14 3.84 7.26 -15.06
N ILE A 15 4.77 7.92 -14.40
CA ILE A 15 5.53 9.06 -14.94
C ILE A 15 7.03 8.81 -14.83
N ASP A 16 7.82 9.52 -15.62
CA ASP A 16 9.26 9.51 -15.48
C ASP A 16 9.76 10.50 -14.40
N LEU A 17 11.03 10.36 -13.99
CA LEU A 17 11.61 11.21 -12.96
C LEU A 17 11.77 12.66 -13.40
N ALA A 18 11.94 12.95 -14.70
CA ALA A 18 12.01 14.30 -15.21
C ALA A 18 10.63 14.99 -15.10
N GLN A 19 9.56 14.30 -15.45
CA GLN A 19 8.19 14.78 -15.24
C GLN A 19 7.92 15.02 -13.74
N LYS A 20 8.37 14.10 -12.86
CA LYS A 20 8.27 14.27 -11.41
C LYS A 20 8.91 15.60 -10.96
N GLU A 21 10.14 15.87 -11.36
CA GLU A 21 10.86 17.11 -10.97
C GLU A 21 10.12 18.37 -11.42
N VAL A 22 9.57 18.38 -12.63
CA VAL A 22 8.76 19.50 -13.14
C VAL A 22 7.49 19.68 -12.28
N ILE A 23 6.80 18.59 -11.97
CA ILE A 23 5.58 18.62 -11.16
C ILE A 23 5.92 19.10 -9.75
N CYS A 24 6.96 18.57 -9.10
CA CYS A 24 7.37 18.97 -7.75
C CYS A 24 7.67 20.48 -7.65
N LYS A 25 8.37 21.04 -8.64
CA LYS A 25 8.64 22.49 -8.69
C LYS A 25 7.36 23.32 -8.75
N ARG A 26 6.37 22.87 -9.52
CA ARG A 26 5.06 23.55 -9.61
C ARG A 26 4.23 23.37 -8.33
N LEU A 27 4.24 22.16 -7.74
CA LEU A 27 3.51 21.87 -6.50
C LEU A 27 3.99 22.70 -5.33
N GLY A 28 5.28 23.01 -5.23
CA GLY A 28 5.87 23.79 -4.14
C GLY A 28 5.28 25.19 -3.94
N SER A 29 4.56 25.72 -4.94
CA SER A 29 3.82 26.98 -4.82
C SER A 29 2.44 26.83 -4.16
N PHE A 30 1.91 25.61 -4.02
CA PHE A 30 0.53 25.35 -3.59
C PHE A 30 0.41 24.30 -2.48
N LEU A 31 1.39 23.42 -2.35
CA LEU A 31 1.39 22.31 -1.41
C LEU A 31 2.67 22.33 -0.58
N THR A 32 2.58 21.74 0.60
CA THR A 32 3.73 21.53 1.50
C THR A 32 4.08 20.05 1.56
N VAL A 33 5.34 19.75 1.81
CA VAL A 33 5.76 18.38 2.09
C VAL A 33 5.19 17.94 3.45
N ASP A 34 4.67 16.72 3.53
CA ASP A 34 4.13 16.15 4.78
C ASP A 34 5.16 16.22 5.92
N LYS A 35 4.77 16.76 7.07
CA LYS A 35 5.64 16.93 8.26
C LYS A 35 6.32 15.65 8.73
N ASN A 36 5.75 14.47 8.40
CA ASN A 36 6.34 13.18 8.72
C ASN A 36 7.44 12.74 7.73
N ALA A 37 7.64 13.50 6.66
CA ALA A 37 8.66 13.24 5.65
C ALA A 37 9.98 13.92 6.05
N SER A 38 10.82 13.22 6.81
CA SER A 38 12.19 13.68 7.06
C SER A 38 12.99 13.62 5.75
N ASN A 39 13.76 14.69 5.45
CA ASN A 39 14.54 14.78 4.21
C ASN A 39 13.74 14.57 2.91
N GLY A 40 12.48 15.04 2.89
CA GLY A 40 11.65 15.01 1.69
C GLY A 40 10.86 13.73 1.46
N GLY A 41 11.06 12.68 2.27
CA GLY A 41 10.34 11.43 2.06
C GLY A 41 10.55 10.37 3.15
N TYR A 42 9.98 9.19 2.93
CA TYR A 42 10.15 8.01 3.80
C TYR A 42 9.90 6.72 3.02
N MET A 43 10.59 5.66 3.44
CA MET A 43 10.36 4.32 2.92
C MET A 43 9.07 3.74 3.53
N ILE A 44 8.30 3.07 2.71
CA ILE A 44 7.15 2.26 3.13
C ILE A 44 7.42 0.81 2.78
N ARG A 45 7.26 -0.06 3.78
CA ARG A 45 7.25 -1.51 3.62
C ARG A 45 5.88 -2.05 4.02
N SER A 46 5.31 -2.91 3.17
CA SER A 46 4.01 -3.52 3.43
C SER A 46 4.04 -5.00 3.08
N LEU A 47 3.75 -5.85 4.06
CA LEU A 47 3.50 -7.28 3.85
C LEU A 47 2.03 -7.46 3.49
N TYR A 48 1.76 -7.94 2.28
CA TYR A 48 0.42 -8.25 1.81
C TYR A 48 0.05 -9.70 2.07
N PHE A 49 -1.23 -9.89 2.37
CA PHE A 49 -1.84 -11.19 2.60
C PHE A 49 -2.85 -11.49 1.52
N ASP A 50 -3.00 -12.76 1.20
CA ASP A 50 -4.06 -13.27 0.33
C ASP A 50 -4.54 -14.63 0.82
N ASP A 51 -5.73 -15.03 0.40
CA ASP A 51 -6.31 -16.30 0.76
C ASP A 51 -5.75 -17.48 -0.07
N TYR A 52 -6.29 -18.67 0.16
CA TYR A 52 -5.88 -19.86 -0.57
C TYR A 52 -6.00 -19.72 -2.09
N TYR A 53 -7.05 -19.06 -2.55
CA TYR A 53 -7.35 -18.88 -3.98
C TYR A 53 -6.68 -17.65 -4.60
N ASN A 54 -5.89 -16.87 -3.85
CA ASN A 54 -5.35 -15.59 -4.27
C ASN A 54 -6.44 -14.58 -4.69
N SER A 55 -7.57 -14.58 -3.99
CA SER A 55 -8.75 -13.79 -4.35
C SER A 55 -8.45 -12.28 -4.48
N ALA A 56 -7.59 -11.72 -3.64
CA ALA A 56 -7.24 -10.29 -3.73
C ALA A 56 -6.40 -9.96 -4.99
N TYR A 57 -5.64 -10.93 -5.52
CA TYR A 57 -4.95 -10.81 -6.79
C TYR A 57 -5.94 -10.97 -7.95
N GLU A 58 -6.68 -12.08 -8.02
CA GLU A 58 -7.61 -12.43 -9.09
C GLU A 58 -8.73 -11.38 -9.25
N GLU A 59 -9.37 -10.97 -8.16
CA GLU A 59 -10.40 -9.93 -8.15
C GLU A 59 -9.89 -8.58 -8.67
N LYS A 60 -8.60 -8.26 -8.42
CA LYS A 60 -8.01 -7.02 -8.93
C LYS A 60 -7.73 -7.14 -10.43
N ASP A 61 -7.24 -8.26 -10.90
CA ASP A 61 -6.92 -8.50 -12.29
C ASP A 61 -8.21 -8.56 -13.13
N ALA A 62 -9.20 -9.33 -12.70
CA ALA A 62 -10.52 -9.41 -13.30
C ALA A 62 -11.37 -8.12 -13.21
N GLY A 63 -10.87 -7.09 -12.49
CA GLY A 63 -11.58 -5.82 -12.38
C GLY A 63 -12.84 -5.85 -11.51
N ILE A 64 -13.00 -6.86 -10.64
CA ILE A 64 -14.17 -7.02 -9.77
C ILE A 64 -14.42 -5.74 -8.96
N LEU A 65 -15.69 -5.29 -8.93
CA LEU A 65 -16.08 -4.04 -8.31
C LEU A 65 -15.93 -4.04 -6.78
N GLN A 66 -16.27 -5.16 -6.15
CA GLN A 66 -16.18 -5.31 -4.70
C GLN A 66 -14.98 -6.20 -4.36
N ARG A 67 -13.98 -5.64 -3.69
CA ARG A 67 -12.77 -6.36 -3.29
C ARG A 67 -12.15 -5.82 -2.02
N LYS A 68 -11.41 -6.68 -1.31
CA LYS A 68 -10.70 -6.33 -0.08
C LYS A 68 -9.23 -6.76 -0.17
N LYS A 69 -8.35 -6.03 0.53
CA LYS A 69 -6.93 -6.39 0.68
C LYS A 69 -6.48 -6.14 2.10
N TYR A 70 -5.73 -7.08 2.64
CA TYR A 70 -5.10 -6.97 3.94
C TYR A 70 -3.59 -6.78 3.79
N ARG A 71 -3.01 -5.96 4.67
CA ARG A 71 -1.56 -5.81 4.76
C ARG A 71 -1.12 -5.36 6.14
N ILE A 72 0.08 -5.73 6.52
CA ILE A 72 0.79 -5.10 7.65
C ILE A 72 1.76 -4.09 7.08
N ARG A 73 1.74 -2.86 7.61
CA ARG A 73 2.56 -1.75 7.13
C ARG A 73 3.44 -1.20 8.23
N ILE A 74 4.71 -0.95 7.87
CA ILE A 74 5.69 -0.23 8.66
C ILE A 74 6.34 0.87 7.83
N TYR A 75 7.13 1.73 8.49
CA TYR A 75 7.86 2.82 7.88
C TYR A 75 9.34 2.72 8.24
N ASN A 76 10.23 2.89 7.25
CA ASN A 76 11.69 2.86 7.42
C ASN A 76 12.19 1.60 8.16
N CYS A 77 11.59 0.44 7.91
CA CYS A 77 11.83 -0.85 8.58
C CYS A 77 11.73 -0.78 10.12
N SER A 78 11.04 0.24 10.66
CA SER A 78 10.93 0.50 12.09
C SER A 78 9.64 -0.07 12.68
N ASP A 79 9.71 -0.52 13.91
CA ASP A 79 8.59 -1.00 14.72
C ASP A 79 7.82 0.11 15.47
N LYS A 80 8.25 1.38 15.35
CA LYS A 80 7.58 2.53 16.00
C LYS A 80 6.11 2.68 15.60
N SER A 81 5.74 2.26 14.40
CA SER A 81 4.36 2.32 13.91
C SER A 81 4.05 1.13 13.02
N ILE A 82 3.44 0.12 13.60
CA ILE A 82 3.01 -1.09 12.90
C ILE A 82 1.50 -1.06 12.78
N LYS A 83 0.97 -1.24 11.56
CA LYS A 83 -0.47 -1.19 11.30
C LYS A 83 -0.91 -2.37 10.45
N LEU A 84 -1.85 -3.16 10.97
CA LEU A 84 -2.71 -3.99 10.15
C LEU A 84 -3.70 -3.08 9.44
N GLU A 85 -3.78 -3.15 8.13
CA GLU A 85 -4.67 -2.34 7.32
C GLU A 85 -5.53 -3.22 6.43
N ARG A 86 -6.85 -2.93 6.41
CA ARG A 86 -7.79 -3.46 5.42
C ARG A 86 -8.22 -2.34 4.50
N LYS A 87 -8.08 -2.54 3.19
CA LYS A 87 -8.63 -1.67 2.16
C LYS A 87 -9.76 -2.41 1.46
N LYS A 88 -11.00 -1.93 1.63
CA LYS A 88 -12.16 -2.36 0.84
C LYS A 88 -12.36 -1.37 -0.32
N LYS A 89 -12.68 -1.89 -1.49
CA LYS A 89 -13.09 -1.10 -2.64
C LYS A 89 -14.46 -1.57 -3.10
N PHE A 90 -15.36 -0.63 -3.37
CA PHE A 90 -16.65 -0.86 -3.99
C PHE A 90 -16.84 0.16 -5.12
N GLY A 91 -16.73 -0.29 -6.36
CA GLY A 91 -16.70 0.63 -7.51
C GLY A 91 -15.57 1.65 -7.41
N SER A 92 -15.91 2.94 -7.38
CA SER A 92 -14.98 4.05 -7.14
C SER A 92 -14.68 4.32 -5.66
N TYR A 93 -15.48 3.77 -4.75
CA TYR A 93 -15.39 4.03 -3.32
C TYR A 93 -14.31 3.19 -2.65
N ILE A 94 -13.55 3.84 -1.77
CA ILE A 94 -12.49 3.20 -1.00
C ILE A 94 -12.74 3.44 0.48
N TYR A 95 -12.82 2.35 1.23
CA TYR A 95 -12.86 2.34 2.68
C TYR A 95 -11.61 1.70 3.25
N LYS A 96 -11.00 2.36 4.24
CA LYS A 96 -9.76 1.89 4.86
C LYS A 96 -9.92 1.86 6.37
N GLU A 97 -9.59 0.71 6.96
CA GLU A 97 -9.46 0.53 8.39
C GLU A 97 -8.03 0.20 8.76
N ALA A 98 -7.65 0.49 9.99
CA ALA A 98 -6.33 0.18 10.51
C ALA A 98 -6.42 -0.18 11.99
N ALA A 99 -5.65 -1.19 12.39
CA ALA A 99 -5.41 -1.60 13.76
C ALA A 99 -3.91 -1.55 14.05
N LYS A 100 -3.54 -1.22 15.29
CA LYS A 100 -2.14 -1.25 15.72
C LYS A 100 -1.75 -2.68 16.09
N LEU A 101 -0.54 -3.04 15.73
CA LEU A 101 0.10 -4.30 16.13
C LEU A 101 1.41 -4.01 16.86
N THR A 102 1.85 -4.96 17.67
CA THR A 102 3.20 -5.04 18.22
C THR A 102 4.10 -5.83 17.28
N ARG A 103 5.41 -5.73 17.49
CA ARG A 103 6.41 -6.50 16.74
C ARG A 103 6.22 -8.02 16.95
N ASP A 104 5.97 -8.43 18.20
CA ASP A 104 5.75 -9.83 18.56
C ASP A 104 4.50 -10.41 17.90
N GLU A 105 3.40 -9.65 17.85
CA GLU A 105 2.19 -10.07 17.12
C GLU A 105 2.49 -10.28 15.62
N VAL A 106 3.31 -9.41 15.02
CA VAL A 106 3.69 -9.56 13.60
C VAL A 106 4.49 -10.86 13.38
N TYR A 107 5.46 -11.16 14.23
CA TYR A 107 6.23 -12.40 14.10
C TYR A 107 5.34 -13.64 14.28
N LYS A 108 4.41 -13.64 15.24
CA LYS A 108 3.42 -14.69 15.39
C LYS A 108 2.58 -14.88 14.13
N ILE A 109 2.04 -13.80 13.59
CA ILE A 109 1.23 -13.81 12.35
C ILE A 109 2.02 -14.36 11.16
N ILE A 110 3.27 -13.95 10.98
CA ILE A 110 4.15 -14.44 9.90
C ILE A 110 4.40 -15.94 10.03
N ASN A 111 4.54 -16.43 11.26
CA ASN A 111 4.79 -17.85 11.55
C ASN A 111 3.50 -18.69 11.62
N GLY A 112 2.33 -18.09 11.32
CA GLY A 112 1.05 -18.82 11.31
C GLY A 112 0.37 -18.95 12.66
N ASP A 113 0.90 -18.36 13.73
CA ASP A 113 0.24 -18.25 15.03
C ASP A 113 -0.66 -17.02 15.04
N PHE A 114 -1.96 -17.23 14.85
CA PHE A 114 -2.96 -16.16 14.76
C PHE A 114 -3.69 -15.90 16.08
N GLU A 115 -3.45 -16.68 17.14
CA GLU A 115 -4.14 -16.53 18.43
C GLU A 115 -4.00 -15.13 19.03
N CYS A 116 -2.84 -14.50 18.82
CA CYS A 116 -2.61 -13.12 19.27
C CYS A 116 -3.64 -12.11 18.75
N LEU A 117 -4.24 -12.37 17.59
CA LEU A 117 -5.28 -11.50 16.99
C LEU A 117 -6.60 -11.55 17.75
N LEU A 118 -6.94 -12.68 18.39
CA LEU A 118 -8.14 -12.81 19.24
C LEU A 118 -8.03 -11.97 20.51
N HIS A 119 -6.84 -11.88 21.08
CA HIS A 119 -6.59 -11.12 22.29
C HIS A 119 -6.42 -9.61 22.04
N ASN A 120 -6.25 -9.21 20.78
CA ASN A 120 -6.18 -7.81 20.42
C ASN A 120 -7.59 -7.18 20.45
N PRO A 121 -7.83 -6.08 21.23
CA PRO A 121 -9.16 -5.51 21.43
C PRO A 121 -9.71 -4.81 20.17
N GLN A 122 -8.93 -4.66 19.12
CA GLN A 122 -9.32 -3.95 17.91
C GLN A 122 -10.13 -4.86 16.97
N PRO A 123 -11.38 -4.49 16.57
CA PRO A 123 -12.25 -5.36 15.77
C PRO A 123 -11.63 -5.86 14.46
N LEU A 124 -10.77 -5.05 13.84
CA LEU A 124 -10.09 -5.45 12.61
C LEU A 124 -9.13 -6.64 12.82
N CYS A 125 -8.50 -6.75 14.01
CA CYS A 125 -7.64 -7.89 14.33
C CYS A 125 -8.45 -9.17 14.45
N GLN A 126 -9.60 -9.12 15.13
CA GLN A 126 -10.50 -10.27 15.27
C GLN A 126 -11.08 -10.70 13.92
N GLU A 127 -11.46 -9.75 13.07
CA GLU A 127 -11.90 -10.05 11.71
C GLU A 127 -10.76 -10.70 10.90
N PHE A 128 -9.54 -10.18 11.01
CA PHE A 128 -8.40 -10.74 10.31
C PHE A 128 -8.05 -12.16 10.80
N TYR A 129 -8.25 -12.45 12.09
CA TYR A 129 -8.17 -13.82 12.61
C TYR A 129 -9.12 -14.75 11.87
N VAL A 130 -10.40 -14.37 11.74
CA VAL A 130 -11.40 -15.17 11.00
C VAL A 130 -10.95 -15.41 9.55
N GLU A 131 -10.42 -14.39 8.86
CA GLU A 131 -9.88 -14.56 7.50
C GLU A 131 -8.71 -15.55 7.47
N CYS A 132 -7.82 -15.48 8.46
CA CYS A 132 -6.67 -16.39 8.54
C CYS A 132 -7.09 -17.85 8.77
N MET A 133 -8.14 -18.07 9.55
CA MET A 133 -8.64 -19.42 9.88
C MET A 133 -9.57 -19.97 8.81
N SER A 134 -10.55 -19.17 8.34
CA SER A 134 -11.60 -19.66 7.43
C SER A 134 -11.18 -19.61 5.97
N ASN A 135 -10.41 -18.61 5.54
CA ASN A 135 -9.98 -18.41 4.15
C ASN A 135 -8.51 -18.75 3.93
N VAL A 136 -7.83 -19.29 4.97
CA VAL A 136 -6.41 -19.64 4.91
C VAL A 136 -5.56 -18.45 4.45
N MET A 137 -5.84 -17.25 4.99
CA MET A 137 -5.11 -16.03 4.65
C MET A 137 -3.64 -16.16 5.11
N ARG A 138 -2.68 -15.93 4.20
CA ARG A 138 -1.24 -16.08 4.45
C ARG A 138 -0.45 -14.91 3.84
N PRO A 139 0.79 -14.64 4.32
CA PRO A 139 1.73 -13.74 3.66
C PRO A 139 1.94 -14.12 2.20
N ARG A 140 2.01 -13.12 1.30
CA ARG A 140 2.23 -13.34 -0.14
C ARG A 140 3.43 -12.59 -0.69
N THR A 141 3.53 -11.32 -0.40
CA THR A 141 4.63 -10.50 -0.91
C THR A 141 4.87 -9.29 -0.03
N ILE A 142 6.13 -8.90 0.12
CA ILE A 142 6.52 -7.62 0.69
C ILE A 142 6.68 -6.62 -0.45
N VAL A 143 6.04 -5.48 -0.29
CA VAL A 143 6.10 -4.34 -1.20
C VAL A 143 6.84 -3.20 -0.53
N ASP A 144 7.97 -2.81 -1.11
CA ASP A 144 8.78 -1.66 -0.69
C ASP A 144 8.69 -0.53 -1.70
N TYR A 145 8.69 0.70 -1.23
CA TYR A 145 8.85 1.89 -2.06
C TYR A 145 9.20 3.12 -1.23
N ASP A 146 9.84 4.09 -1.90
CA ASP A 146 10.19 5.36 -1.31
C ASP A 146 9.11 6.38 -1.68
N ARG A 147 8.53 7.07 -0.69
CA ARG A 147 7.41 8.00 -0.87
C ARG A 147 7.81 9.42 -0.58
N GLU A 148 7.58 10.31 -1.54
CA GLU A 148 7.60 11.76 -1.35
C GLU A 148 6.15 12.26 -1.32
N PRO A 149 5.65 12.73 -0.16
CA PRO A 149 4.26 13.15 0.01
C PRO A 149 4.12 14.67 0.06
N TRP A 150 3.16 15.19 -0.70
CA TRP A 150 2.72 16.59 -0.70
C TRP A 150 1.28 16.69 -0.22
N ILE A 151 0.97 17.66 0.62
CA ILE A 151 -0.35 17.89 1.19
C ILE A 151 -0.78 19.35 1.05
N SER A 152 -2.09 19.58 0.86
CA SER A 152 -2.66 20.92 1.02
C SER A 152 -2.81 21.26 2.50
N ASP A 153 -2.74 22.53 2.85
CA ASP A 153 -2.91 23.00 4.23
C ASP A 153 -4.25 22.56 4.81
N GLU A 154 -5.30 22.52 3.99
CA GLU A 154 -6.63 22.04 4.36
C GLU A 154 -6.74 20.52 4.44
N GLY A 155 -5.70 19.76 4.05
CA GLY A 155 -5.65 18.30 4.05
C GLY A 155 -6.62 17.62 3.08
N THR A 156 -7.25 18.38 2.18
CA THR A 156 -8.24 17.88 1.22
C THR A 156 -7.62 17.21 0.01
N VAL A 157 -6.39 17.63 -0.36
CA VAL A 157 -5.61 17.06 -1.46
C VAL A 157 -4.31 16.48 -0.92
N ARG A 158 -3.98 15.27 -1.37
CA ARG A 158 -2.69 14.63 -1.13
C ARG A 158 -2.14 14.07 -2.42
N ILE A 159 -0.96 14.54 -2.80
CA ILE A 159 -0.20 14.08 -3.95
C ILE A 159 1.04 13.34 -3.44
N THR A 160 1.31 12.15 -3.96
CA THR A 160 2.48 11.36 -3.56
C THR A 160 3.20 10.80 -4.77
N PHE A 161 4.53 10.83 -4.71
CA PHE A 161 5.39 10.15 -5.68
C PHE A 161 5.96 8.91 -5.00
N ASP A 162 5.65 7.73 -5.57
CA ASP A 162 6.14 6.45 -5.09
C ASP A 162 7.22 5.95 -6.05
N MET A 163 8.45 6.01 -5.59
CA MET A 163 9.67 5.69 -6.34
C MET A 163 10.24 4.34 -5.89
N ASN A 164 11.13 3.77 -6.69
CA ASN A 164 11.87 2.55 -6.34
C ASN A 164 10.94 1.43 -5.84
N ILE A 165 9.84 1.18 -6.54
CA ILE A 165 8.90 0.12 -6.16
C ILE A 165 9.57 -1.23 -6.35
N ARG A 166 9.65 -2.02 -5.26
CA ARG A 166 10.39 -3.27 -5.19
C ARG A 166 9.58 -4.35 -4.47
N ALA A 167 9.77 -5.60 -4.86
CA ALA A 167 9.31 -6.77 -4.13
C ALA A 167 10.49 -7.35 -3.36
N ALA A 168 10.34 -7.58 -2.05
CA ALA A 168 11.34 -8.30 -1.28
C ALA A 168 11.19 -9.81 -1.47
N ILE A 169 12.31 -10.53 -1.41
CA ILE A 169 12.41 -11.98 -1.60
C ILE A 169 13.15 -12.65 -0.45
N GLY A 170 12.98 -13.96 -0.31
CA GLY A 170 13.72 -14.80 0.63
C GLY A 170 13.11 -14.90 2.02
N SER A 171 12.40 -13.88 2.50
CA SER A 171 11.76 -13.89 3.81
C SER A 171 10.58 -12.93 3.87
N PHE A 172 9.67 -13.14 4.83
CA PHE A 172 8.58 -12.21 5.17
C PHE A 172 8.86 -11.39 6.43
N ASP A 173 10.10 -11.41 6.94
CA ASP A 173 10.47 -10.52 8.04
C ASP A 173 10.47 -9.06 7.58
N ILE A 174 9.38 -8.35 7.88
CA ILE A 174 9.24 -6.95 7.47
C ILE A 174 10.20 -5.99 8.18
N PHE A 175 10.83 -6.43 9.26
CA PHE A 175 11.76 -5.59 10.03
C PHE A 175 13.22 -5.73 9.56
N ASP A 176 13.54 -6.74 8.76
CA ASP A 176 14.88 -6.92 8.22
C ASP A 176 15.18 -5.88 7.11
N PRO A 177 16.07 -4.89 7.35
CA PRO A 177 16.41 -3.89 6.36
C PRO A 177 17.27 -4.43 5.20
N THR A 178 17.80 -5.65 5.35
CA THR A 178 18.76 -6.25 4.41
C THR A 178 18.13 -7.20 3.41
N LEU A 179 16.80 -7.36 3.45
CA LEU A 179 16.08 -8.24 2.51
C LEU A 179 16.45 -7.92 1.06
N PRO A 180 16.85 -8.91 0.26
CA PRO A 180 17.04 -8.73 -1.17
C PRO A 180 15.73 -8.27 -1.82
N THR A 181 15.83 -7.37 -2.80
CA THR A 181 14.66 -6.81 -3.47
C THR A 181 14.80 -6.83 -4.98
N LEU A 182 13.69 -7.01 -5.69
CA LEU A 182 13.58 -6.92 -7.14
C LEU A 182 12.75 -5.71 -7.54
N SER A 183 13.26 -4.86 -8.41
CA SER A 183 12.48 -3.76 -9.00
C SER A 183 11.31 -4.32 -9.82
N VAL A 184 10.12 -3.72 -9.67
CA VAL A 184 8.90 -4.14 -10.35
C VAL A 184 8.36 -3.11 -11.34
N ILE A 185 9.04 -1.96 -11.44
CA ILE A 185 8.79 -0.95 -12.47
C ILE A 185 10.09 -0.66 -13.21
N GLU A 186 9.98 -0.10 -14.40
CA GLU A 186 11.12 0.31 -15.20
C GLU A 186 11.99 1.34 -14.47
N PRO A 187 13.33 1.26 -14.62
CA PRO A 187 14.22 2.29 -14.11
C PRO A 187 13.84 3.68 -14.63
N GLY A 188 13.92 4.69 -13.76
CA GLY A 188 13.56 6.06 -14.12
C GLY A 188 12.07 6.37 -14.13
N LYS A 189 11.21 5.42 -13.79
CA LYS A 189 9.76 5.61 -13.60
C LYS A 189 9.37 5.70 -12.14
N CYS A 190 8.26 6.38 -11.86
CA CYS A 190 7.62 6.42 -10.54
C CYS A 190 6.09 6.47 -10.68
N VAL A 191 5.39 6.15 -9.60
CA VAL A 191 3.92 6.25 -9.55
C VAL A 191 3.52 7.52 -8.85
N LEU A 192 2.89 8.43 -9.60
CA LEU A 192 2.21 9.59 -9.07
C LEU A 192 0.80 9.16 -8.61
N GLU A 193 0.45 9.40 -7.35
CA GLU A 193 -0.87 9.13 -6.79
C GLU A 193 -1.49 10.42 -6.28
N VAL A 194 -2.67 10.78 -6.81
CA VAL A 194 -3.41 11.99 -6.44
C VAL A 194 -4.67 11.57 -5.71
N LYS A 195 -4.81 12.00 -4.45
CA LYS A 195 -5.98 11.76 -3.61
C LYS A 195 -6.65 13.07 -3.26
N PHE A 196 -7.95 13.13 -3.45
CA PHE A 196 -8.76 14.29 -3.09
C PHE A 196 -10.16 13.85 -2.66
N THR A 197 -10.84 14.70 -1.87
CA THR A 197 -12.19 14.42 -1.39
C THR A 197 -13.22 14.79 -2.46
N GLU A 198 -13.79 15.95 -2.48
CA GLU A 198 -14.89 16.32 -3.37
C GLU A 198 -14.41 16.66 -4.78
N PHE A 199 -13.51 17.62 -4.92
CA PHE A 199 -12.96 18.05 -6.18
C PHE A 199 -11.44 18.34 -6.06
N LEU A 200 -10.75 18.24 -7.19
CA LEU A 200 -9.36 18.66 -7.31
C LEU A 200 -9.34 20.10 -7.82
N PRO A 201 -8.74 21.07 -7.09
CA PRO A 201 -8.62 22.45 -7.54
C PRO A 201 -8.03 22.53 -8.95
N THR A 202 -8.59 23.43 -9.79
CA THR A 202 -8.20 23.57 -11.20
C THR A 202 -6.69 23.78 -11.36
N ILE A 203 -6.10 24.62 -10.51
CA ILE A 203 -4.67 24.88 -10.53
C ILE A 203 -3.81 23.63 -10.30
N LEU A 204 -4.23 22.72 -9.40
CA LEU A 204 -3.54 21.46 -9.18
C LEU A 204 -3.79 20.48 -10.32
N ARG A 205 -4.96 20.56 -10.97
CA ARG A 205 -5.29 19.74 -12.13
C ARG A 205 -4.41 20.07 -13.34
N GLU A 206 -4.03 21.31 -13.52
CA GLU A 206 -3.12 21.75 -14.58
C GLU A 206 -1.65 21.37 -14.34
N VAL A 207 -1.29 21.09 -13.08
CA VAL A 207 0.06 20.68 -12.71
C VAL A 207 0.32 19.19 -12.95
N ILE A 208 -0.72 18.34 -12.82
CA ILE A 208 -0.62 16.89 -13.01
C ILE A 208 -0.83 16.52 -14.49
N PRO A 209 -0.36 15.31 -14.92
CA PRO A 209 -0.59 14.83 -16.29
C PRO A 209 -2.06 14.77 -16.65
N ASP A 210 -2.39 14.94 -17.93
CA ASP A 210 -3.75 14.77 -18.42
C ASP A 210 -4.19 13.30 -18.19
N ARG A 211 -5.47 13.14 -17.87
CA ARG A 211 -6.10 11.82 -17.65
C ARG A 211 -5.94 10.87 -18.84
N ALA A 212 -5.85 11.42 -20.03
CA ALA A 212 -5.74 10.62 -21.26
C ALA A 212 -4.34 10.05 -21.49
N SER A 213 -3.29 10.61 -20.88
CA SER A 213 -1.93 10.30 -21.28
C SER A 213 -1.32 9.08 -20.57
N GLU A 214 -1.56 8.88 -19.28
CA GLU A 214 -0.89 7.81 -18.52
C GLU A 214 -1.70 7.33 -17.30
N PHE A 215 -3.02 7.50 -17.32
CA PHE A 215 -3.89 7.01 -16.27
C PHE A 215 -3.80 5.49 -16.20
N THR A 216 -3.31 4.96 -15.09
CA THR A 216 -3.07 3.53 -14.96
C THR A 216 -3.70 2.94 -13.69
N ALA A 217 -4.16 1.72 -13.82
CA ALA A 217 -4.67 0.92 -12.71
C ALA A 217 -3.55 0.24 -11.90
N VAL A 218 -2.32 0.81 -11.86
CA VAL A 218 -1.17 0.22 -11.19
C VAL A 218 -1.50 -0.22 -9.77
N SER A 219 -1.32 -1.50 -9.52
CA SER A 219 -1.41 -2.10 -8.20
C SER A 219 -0.02 -2.60 -7.80
N LYS A 220 0.64 -1.90 -6.86
CA LYS A 220 1.95 -2.31 -6.35
C LYS A 220 1.94 -3.76 -5.85
N TYR A 221 0.84 -4.20 -5.22
CA TYR A 221 0.65 -5.58 -4.80
C TYR A 221 0.74 -6.56 -5.97
N VAL A 222 -0.04 -6.31 -7.04
CA VAL A 222 -0.07 -7.19 -8.23
C VAL A 222 1.31 -7.27 -8.86
N LEU A 223 1.95 -6.12 -9.15
CA LEU A 223 3.29 -6.09 -9.75
C LEU A 223 4.33 -6.85 -8.91
N CYS A 224 4.30 -6.67 -7.58
CA CYS A 224 5.24 -7.36 -6.70
C CYS A 224 4.93 -8.85 -6.60
N TYR A 225 3.65 -9.22 -6.51
CA TYR A 225 3.23 -10.62 -6.46
C TYR A 225 3.65 -11.37 -7.74
N GLU A 226 3.32 -10.85 -8.91
CA GLU A 226 3.70 -11.44 -10.21
C GLU A 226 5.22 -11.62 -10.33
N LYS A 227 6.00 -10.63 -9.86
CA LYS A 227 7.46 -10.69 -9.91
C LYS A 227 8.05 -11.77 -9.00
N THR A 228 7.38 -12.11 -7.90
CA THR A 228 7.92 -12.99 -6.84
C THR A 228 7.11 -14.25 -6.58
N ALA A 229 6.03 -14.49 -7.33
CA ALA A 229 5.12 -15.63 -7.12
C ALA A 229 5.87 -16.98 -7.06
N TYR A 230 6.82 -17.16 -7.98
CA TYR A 230 7.64 -18.39 -8.03
C TYR A 230 8.63 -18.54 -6.86
N MET A 231 9.01 -17.44 -6.21
CA MET A 231 10.01 -17.43 -5.14
C MET A 231 9.39 -17.53 -3.75
N ASN A 232 8.21 -16.96 -3.57
CA ASN A 232 7.55 -16.85 -2.27
C ASN A 232 6.33 -17.79 -2.12
N GLY A 233 5.74 -18.25 -3.23
CA GLY A 233 4.49 -18.99 -3.23
C GLY A 233 4.63 -20.46 -2.82
N PHE A 234 5.74 -21.10 -3.17
CA PHE A 234 5.93 -22.54 -2.92
C PHE A 234 6.31 -22.87 -1.47
N LYS A 235 6.97 -21.97 -0.77
CA LYS A 235 7.55 -22.24 0.55
C LYS A 235 6.51 -22.40 1.67
N TYR A 236 5.29 -21.88 1.51
CA TYR A 236 4.27 -21.88 2.57
C TYR A 236 3.17 -22.92 2.42
N TRP A 237 3.12 -23.62 1.29
CA TRP A 237 2.08 -24.62 1.06
C TRP A 237 2.54 -26.05 1.32
N PHE A 238 3.86 -26.29 1.41
CA PHE A 238 4.45 -27.62 1.48
C PHE A 238 5.32 -27.89 2.71
N ASP A 239 5.58 -26.88 3.56
CA ASP A 239 6.47 -27.03 4.73
C ASP A 239 5.68 -27.17 6.07
N ASN A 240 4.45 -27.69 6.03
CA ASN A 240 3.68 -28.13 7.22
C ASN A 240 3.20 -29.56 7.06
#